data_db5cccc8f70daeb54cf3edc6abbf5f98
#
_entry.id   db5cccc8f70daeb54cf3edc6abbf5f98
#
_cell.length_a   1.000
_cell.length_b   1.000
_cell.length_c   1.000
_cell.angle_alpha   90.00
_cell.angle_beta   90.00
_cell.angle_gamma   90.00
#
_symmetry.space_group_name_H-M   'P 1'
#
loop_
_entity.id
_entity.type
_entity.pdbx_description
1 polymer ?
#
loop_
_entity_poly.entity_id
_entity_poly.type
_entity_poly.pdbx_seq_one_letter_code
_entity_poly.pdbx_strand_id
1 'polypeptide(L)'
;VELDLLQCPPKMNERSFSRCDNRVMNKKERIFNAAHEILGEQGFHGLSIAVVAKKAKVAAGTFYRYFSDKDDLIRQLYQHSILQCHPLVMEGVQIDEVSFQQFRRLWLNIHAFFADDPNALKCKLQYECSPLGAELEKDPVIIATWAPLDRFFEQGREQGLFIDLPVRALQVLSLDCVGTLALQRQVHHFELTQEQLEAAIRASWNAILTPNFSTSMEPVHEKVDGHHVADSARPVW
;
A
#
# COMPACT_ATOMS: atom_id res chain seq x y z
N VAL A 1 35.72 -7.53 -1.17
CA VAL A 1 35.48 -6.11 -1.29
C VAL A 1 34.02 -5.92 -1.54
N GLU A 2 33.45 -5.56 -0.47
CA GLU A 2 32.34 -4.70 -0.09
C GLU A 2 30.93 -5.30 -0.15
N LEU A 3 30.59 -5.89 0.96
CA LEU A 3 29.25 -6.17 1.49
C LEU A 3 28.71 -4.92 2.21
N ASP A 4 28.27 -3.90 1.48
CA ASP A 4 27.75 -2.70 2.15
C ASP A 4 26.48 -2.13 1.48
N LEU A 5 25.56 -3.01 1.06
CA LEU A 5 24.25 -2.62 0.54
C LEU A 5 23.08 -3.25 1.33
N LEU A 6 23.30 -3.62 2.59
CA LEU A 6 22.26 -4.14 3.50
C LEU A 6 21.79 -3.06 4.51
N GLN A 7 21.79 -1.81 4.12
CA GLN A 7 21.07 -0.83 4.93
C GLN A 7 19.59 -0.93 4.61
N CYS A 8 18.86 -1.50 5.57
CA CYS A 8 17.43 -1.27 5.74
C CYS A 8 17.20 0.25 5.57
N PRO A 9 16.21 0.70 4.78
CA PRO A 9 15.91 2.12 4.73
C PRO A 9 15.79 2.61 6.18
N PRO A 10 16.33 3.78 6.52
CA PRO A 10 16.33 4.28 7.88
C PRO A 10 14.91 4.18 8.40
N LYS A 11 14.75 3.62 9.62
CA LYS A 11 13.45 3.54 10.31
C LYS A 11 12.73 4.84 10.03
N MET A 12 11.71 4.81 9.19
CA MET A 12 10.87 5.98 8.97
C MET A 12 10.34 6.34 10.36
N ASN A 13 10.87 7.44 10.84
CA ASN A 13 10.62 7.99 12.15
C ASN A 13 9.10 8.15 12.28
N GLU A 14 8.53 7.97 13.46
CA GLU A 14 7.11 8.04 13.87
C GLU A 14 6.35 9.31 13.39
N ARG A 15 6.62 9.78 12.18
CA ARG A 15 6.36 11.14 11.69
C ARG A 15 5.54 11.25 10.42
N SER A 16 5.11 10.14 9.76
CA SER A 16 4.59 10.35 8.40
C SER A 16 3.14 10.77 8.31
N PHE A 17 2.26 10.42 9.23
CA PHE A 17 0.89 10.94 9.21
C PHE A 17 0.57 11.87 10.39
N SER A 18 1.33 11.80 11.50
CA SER A 18 1.12 12.67 12.67
C SER A 18 2.10 13.84 12.78
N ARG A 19 3.01 14.02 11.82
CA ARG A 19 3.87 15.20 11.72
C ARG A 19 3.63 15.99 10.45
N CYS A 20 2.46 16.49 10.25
CA CYS A 20 2.41 17.87 9.77
C CYS A 20 3.06 18.72 10.87
N ASP A 21 4.23 19.28 10.55
CA ASP A 21 4.82 20.42 11.22
C ASP A 21 3.72 21.26 11.87
N ASN A 22 4.02 21.91 12.98
CA ASN A 22 3.16 22.83 13.75
C ASN A 22 2.67 24.03 12.88
N ARG A 23 2.48 23.83 11.56
CA ARG A 23 1.66 24.65 10.67
C ARG A 23 0.23 24.48 11.11
N VAL A 24 -0.41 25.58 11.37
CA VAL A 24 -1.86 25.67 11.57
C VAL A 24 -2.53 24.95 10.39
N MET A 25 -2.86 23.64 10.58
CA MET A 25 -3.55 22.85 9.56
C MET A 25 -4.78 23.63 9.10
N ASN A 26 -4.94 23.80 7.80
CA ASN A 26 -6.10 24.50 7.27
C ASN A 26 -7.37 23.71 7.58
N LYS A 27 -8.53 24.36 7.52
CA LYS A 27 -9.80 23.73 7.89
C LYS A 27 -10.16 22.54 6.99
N LYS A 28 -9.74 22.53 5.73
CA LYS A 28 -9.96 21.43 4.79
C LYS A 28 -9.16 20.20 5.19
N GLU A 29 -7.89 20.34 5.54
CA GLU A 29 -7.02 19.26 6.04
C GLU A 29 -7.58 18.66 7.33
N ARG A 30 -8.07 19.49 8.26
CA ARG A 30 -8.72 18.99 9.48
C ARG A 30 -9.96 18.16 9.19
N ILE A 31 -10.74 18.52 8.18
CA ILE A 31 -11.90 17.74 7.73
C ILE A 31 -11.44 16.43 7.11
N PHE A 32 -10.41 16.43 6.26
CA PHE A 32 -9.86 15.21 5.67
C PHE A 32 -9.34 14.24 6.74
N ASN A 33 -8.54 14.71 7.69
CA ASN A 33 -8.02 13.85 8.75
C ASN A 33 -9.15 13.26 9.61
N ALA A 34 -10.14 14.08 9.98
CA ALA A 34 -11.30 13.60 10.73
C ALA A 34 -12.11 12.56 9.94
N ALA A 35 -12.31 12.76 8.63
CA ALA A 35 -13.02 11.83 7.78
C ALA A 35 -12.23 10.53 7.58
N HIS A 36 -10.91 10.60 7.39
CA HIS A 36 -10.03 9.44 7.28
C HIS A 36 -10.08 8.56 8.54
N GLU A 37 -9.95 9.15 9.71
CA GLU A 37 -10.05 8.42 10.99
C GLU A 37 -11.43 7.75 11.15
N ILE A 38 -12.53 8.48 10.90
CA ILE A 38 -13.88 7.93 11.00
C ILE A 38 -14.08 6.78 10.02
N LEU A 39 -13.60 6.95 8.77
CA LEU A 39 -13.72 5.93 7.74
C LEU A 39 -12.94 4.66 8.10
N GLY A 40 -11.72 4.80 8.62
CA GLY A 40 -10.89 3.67 9.06
C GLY A 40 -11.43 2.94 10.29
N GLU A 41 -12.10 3.67 11.22
CA GLU A 41 -12.63 3.11 12.46
C GLU A 41 -14.06 2.54 12.29
N GLN A 42 -14.93 3.24 11.57
CA GLN A 42 -16.38 3.01 11.55
C GLN A 42 -16.94 2.76 10.14
N GLY A 43 -16.08 2.86 9.11
CA GLY A 43 -16.49 2.72 7.71
C GLY A 43 -17.44 3.84 7.26
N PHE A 44 -18.04 3.66 6.07
CA PHE A 44 -18.97 4.63 5.48
C PHE A 44 -20.22 4.91 6.32
N HIS A 45 -20.64 3.95 7.15
CA HIS A 45 -21.80 4.12 8.01
C HIS A 45 -21.57 5.14 9.13
N GLY A 46 -20.34 5.22 9.64
CA GLY A 46 -19.97 6.21 10.65
C GLY A 46 -19.76 7.62 10.06
N LEU A 47 -19.60 7.73 8.75
CA LEU A 47 -19.27 8.99 8.09
C LEU A 47 -20.54 9.83 7.82
N SER A 48 -20.79 10.80 8.67
CA SER A 48 -21.79 11.85 8.43
C SER A 48 -21.19 13.24 8.53
N ILE A 49 -21.77 14.22 7.83
CA ILE A 49 -21.28 15.60 7.84
C ILE A 49 -21.19 16.16 9.26
N ALA A 50 -22.20 15.88 10.09
CA ALA A 50 -22.24 16.35 11.46
C ALA A 50 -21.10 15.74 12.32
N VAL A 51 -20.84 14.44 12.17
CA VAL A 51 -19.78 13.72 12.88
C VAL A 51 -18.42 14.22 12.44
N VAL A 52 -18.19 14.36 11.13
CA VAL A 52 -16.93 14.89 10.57
C VAL A 52 -16.69 16.33 11.02
N ALA A 53 -17.66 17.23 10.92
CA ALA A 53 -17.52 18.62 11.34
C ALA A 53 -17.20 18.74 12.84
N LYS A 54 -17.88 17.93 13.67
CA LYS A 54 -17.61 17.87 15.13
C LYS A 54 -16.18 17.39 15.41
N LYS A 55 -15.74 16.27 14.80
CA LYS A 55 -14.38 15.71 14.99
C LYS A 55 -13.31 16.66 14.46
N ALA A 56 -13.54 17.29 13.32
CA ALA A 56 -12.67 18.32 12.73
C ALA A 56 -12.66 19.65 13.50
N LYS A 57 -13.55 19.83 14.49
CA LYS A 57 -13.74 21.09 15.24
C LYS A 57 -14.01 22.27 14.32
N VAL A 58 -14.89 22.10 13.33
CA VAL A 58 -15.35 23.14 12.42
C VAL A 58 -16.87 23.31 12.52
N ALA A 59 -17.38 24.52 12.18
CA ALA A 59 -18.82 24.72 12.07
C ALA A 59 -19.35 24.00 10.82
N ALA A 60 -20.60 23.53 10.85
CA ALA A 60 -21.24 22.87 9.71
C ALA A 60 -21.21 23.74 8.43
N GLY A 61 -21.43 25.04 8.55
CA GLY A 61 -21.31 25.97 7.41
C GLY A 61 -19.89 26.04 6.83
N THR A 62 -18.86 25.73 7.62
CA THR A 62 -17.49 25.64 7.13
C THR A 62 -17.29 24.39 6.26
N PHE A 63 -17.93 23.27 6.60
CA PHE A 63 -17.90 22.06 5.79
C PHE A 63 -18.41 22.35 4.37
N TYR A 64 -19.59 22.95 4.26
CA TYR A 64 -20.23 23.27 2.97
C TYR A 64 -19.49 24.31 2.11
N ARG A 65 -18.47 24.97 2.67
CA ARG A 65 -17.57 25.82 1.86
C ARG A 65 -16.53 25.02 1.07
N TYR A 66 -16.27 23.79 1.46
CA TYR A 66 -15.26 22.92 0.84
C TYR A 66 -15.86 21.75 0.09
N PHE A 67 -17.00 21.25 0.54
CA PHE A 67 -17.64 20.04 0.02
C PHE A 67 -19.14 20.29 -0.14
N SER A 68 -19.68 19.91 -1.31
CA SER A 68 -21.11 20.04 -1.59
C SER A 68 -21.96 19.07 -0.76
N ASP A 69 -21.44 17.86 -0.57
CA ASP A 69 -22.12 16.77 0.13
C ASP A 69 -21.09 15.74 0.66
N LYS A 70 -21.61 14.63 1.18
CA LYS A 70 -20.80 13.52 1.69
C LYS A 70 -19.99 12.84 0.58
N ASP A 71 -20.59 12.64 -0.59
CA ASP A 71 -19.96 11.93 -1.71
C ASP A 71 -18.82 12.77 -2.31
N ASP A 72 -19.00 14.07 -2.37
CA ASP A 72 -17.94 15.00 -2.77
C ASP A 72 -16.77 14.98 -1.77
N LEU A 73 -17.05 14.96 -0.45
CA LEU A 73 -16.00 14.74 0.55
C LEU A 73 -15.24 13.44 0.30
N ILE A 74 -15.95 12.33 0.05
CA ILE A 74 -15.35 11.01 -0.16
C ILE A 74 -14.47 11.03 -1.41
N ARG A 75 -14.91 11.59 -2.54
CA ARG A 75 -14.12 11.70 -3.77
C ARG A 75 -12.85 12.52 -3.53
N GLN A 76 -12.99 13.71 -2.95
CA GLN A 76 -11.82 14.57 -2.67
C GLN A 76 -10.87 13.96 -1.64
N LEU A 77 -11.37 13.24 -0.63
CA LEU A 77 -10.56 12.54 0.35
C LEU A 77 -9.76 11.41 -0.30
N TYR A 78 -10.37 10.63 -1.19
CA TYR A 78 -9.68 9.57 -1.92
C TYR A 78 -8.57 10.13 -2.81
N GLN A 79 -8.86 11.15 -3.62
CA GLN A 79 -7.83 11.84 -4.41
C GLN A 79 -6.70 12.37 -3.54
N HIS A 80 -7.03 13.01 -2.42
CA HIS A 80 -6.05 13.51 -1.47
C HIS A 80 -5.18 12.39 -0.92
N SER A 81 -5.77 11.27 -0.50
CA SER A 81 -5.03 10.11 0.00
C SER A 81 -4.07 9.53 -1.04
N ILE A 82 -4.51 9.41 -2.29
CA ILE A 82 -3.66 8.94 -3.41
C ILE A 82 -2.48 9.89 -3.63
N LEU A 83 -2.72 11.20 -3.68
CA LEU A 83 -1.66 12.20 -3.89
C LEU A 83 -0.66 12.26 -2.72
N GLN A 84 -1.08 11.90 -1.51
CA GLN A 84 -0.19 11.81 -0.35
C GLN A 84 0.61 10.50 -0.32
N CYS A 85 0.00 9.37 -0.67
CA CYS A 85 0.68 8.08 -0.62
C CYS A 85 1.64 7.87 -1.80
N HIS A 86 1.30 8.35 -3.00
CA HIS A 86 2.08 8.12 -4.21
C HIS A 86 3.56 8.49 -4.08
N PRO A 87 3.97 9.68 -3.62
CA PRO A 87 5.38 10.02 -3.47
C PRO A 87 6.11 9.12 -2.48
N LEU A 88 5.44 8.62 -1.44
CA LEU A 88 6.01 7.70 -0.45
C LEU A 88 6.22 6.30 -1.07
N VAL A 89 5.23 5.82 -1.80
CA VAL A 89 5.28 4.51 -2.49
C VAL A 89 6.33 4.50 -3.60
N MET A 90 6.48 5.60 -4.32
CA MET A 90 7.42 5.72 -5.44
C MET A 90 8.81 6.22 -5.03
N GLU A 91 9.08 6.43 -3.75
CA GLU A 91 10.35 6.96 -3.28
C GLU A 91 11.54 6.08 -3.72
N GLY A 92 12.43 6.67 -4.52
CA GLY A 92 13.63 6.01 -5.04
C GLY A 92 13.37 4.85 -6.02
N VAL A 93 12.12 4.64 -6.47
CA VAL A 93 11.80 3.66 -7.51
C VAL A 93 12.12 4.23 -8.88
N GLN A 94 12.91 3.50 -9.67
CA GLN A 94 13.21 3.82 -11.07
C GLN A 94 12.27 3.03 -11.96
N ILE A 95 11.18 3.65 -12.36
CA ILE A 95 10.04 2.97 -13.00
C ILE A 95 10.37 2.45 -14.40
N ASP A 96 11.34 3.03 -15.08
CA ASP A 96 11.78 2.62 -16.41
C ASP A 96 12.72 1.39 -16.38
N GLU A 97 13.12 0.94 -15.18
CA GLU A 97 13.94 -0.25 -14.98
C GLU A 97 13.09 -1.39 -14.40
N VAL A 98 12.64 -2.31 -15.25
CA VAL A 98 11.90 -3.49 -14.80
C VAL A 98 12.87 -4.52 -14.23
N SER A 99 13.08 -4.48 -12.92
CA SER A 99 13.97 -5.39 -12.21
C SER A 99 13.40 -5.81 -10.85
N PHE A 100 13.90 -6.93 -10.31
CA PHE A 100 13.55 -7.37 -8.96
C PHE A 100 13.92 -6.31 -7.91
N GLN A 101 14.99 -5.56 -8.11
CA GLN A 101 15.42 -4.54 -7.14
C GLN A 101 14.43 -3.38 -7.07
N GLN A 102 13.92 -2.92 -8.21
CA GLN A 102 12.90 -1.87 -8.25
C GLN A 102 11.58 -2.35 -7.69
N PHE A 103 11.17 -3.58 -8.04
CA PHE A 103 9.98 -4.22 -7.45
C PHE A 103 10.11 -4.37 -5.94
N ARG A 104 11.26 -4.84 -5.45
CA ARG A 104 11.52 -4.98 -4.01
C ARG A 104 11.41 -3.63 -3.29
N ARG A 105 11.97 -2.58 -3.86
CA ARG A 105 11.86 -1.22 -3.30
C ARG A 105 10.41 -0.76 -3.23
N LEU A 106 9.68 -0.88 -4.32
CA LEU A 106 8.26 -0.57 -4.39
C LEU A 106 7.47 -1.35 -3.32
N TRP A 107 7.70 -2.65 -3.22
CA TRP A 107 7.05 -3.53 -2.25
C TRP A 107 7.30 -3.06 -0.80
N LEU A 108 8.55 -2.75 -0.46
CA LEU A 108 8.93 -2.26 0.87
C LEU A 108 8.31 -0.89 1.19
N ASN A 109 8.27 0.01 0.22
CA ASN A 109 7.64 1.32 0.39
C ASN A 109 6.13 1.18 0.68
N ILE A 110 5.43 0.31 -0.08
CA ILE A 110 4.01 0.01 0.16
C ILE A 110 3.82 -0.61 1.55
N HIS A 111 4.68 -1.56 1.94
CA HIS A 111 4.61 -2.19 3.26
C HIS A 111 4.79 -1.17 4.38
N ALA A 112 5.80 -0.30 4.27
CA ALA A 112 6.06 0.76 5.24
C ALA A 112 4.86 1.72 5.34
N PHE A 113 4.31 2.14 4.20
CA PHE A 113 3.15 3.03 4.16
C PHE A 113 1.95 2.46 4.95
N PHE A 114 1.58 1.20 4.71
CA PHE A 114 0.45 0.58 5.42
C PHE A 114 0.77 0.18 6.86
N ALA A 115 2.05 -0.03 7.19
CA ALA A 115 2.47 -0.25 8.58
C ALA A 115 2.40 1.02 9.41
N ASP A 116 2.68 2.18 8.80
CA ASP A 116 2.64 3.49 9.46
C ASP A 116 1.21 4.04 9.61
N ASP A 117 0.32 3.73 8.66
CA ASP A 117 -1.10 4.11 8.71
C ASP A 117 -2.03 2.89 8.59
N PRO A 118 -2.41 2.30 9.72
CA PRO A 118 -3.32 1.14 9.74
C PRO A 118 -4.70 1.40 9.13
N ASN A 119 -5.14 2.64 9.10
CA ASN A 119 -6.42 3.02 8.53
C ASN A 119 -6.36 3.17 7.00
N ALA A 120 -5.17 3.40 6.42
CA ALA A 120 -5.03 3.59 4.98
C ALA A 120 -5.56 2.40 4.17
N LEU A 121 -5.22 1.15 4.55
CA LEU A 121 -5.74 -0.04 3.88
C LEU A 121 -7.24 -0.19 4.06
N LYS A 122 -7.75 0.03 5.29
CA LYS A 122 -9.20 -0.05 5.56
C LYS A 122 -9.96 0.97 4.72
N CYS A 123 -9.44 2.20 4.62
CA CYS A 123 -10.00 3.23 3.77
C CYS A 123 -9.96 2.83 2.29
N LYS A 124 -8.81 2.31 1.79
CA LYS A 124 -8.67 1.81 0.41
C LYS A 124 -9.77 0.78 0.11
N LEU A 125 -9.91 -0.26 0.95
CA LEU A 125 -10.93 -1.30 0.76
C LEU A 125 -12.36 -0.75 0.82
N GLN A 126 -12.64 0.20 1.70
CA GLN A 126 -13.94 0.87 1.75
C GLN A 126 -14.24 1.60 0.43
N TYR A 127 -13.28 2.33 -0.14
CA TYR A 127 -13.46 2.99 -1.43
C TYR A 127 -13.71 2.00 -2.55
N GLU A 128 -12.89 0.97 -2.68
CA GLU A 128 -12.98 -0.03 -3.75
C GLU A 128 -14.31 -0.81 -3.70
N CYS A 129 -14.81 -1.12 -2.51
CA CYS A 129 -16.09 -1.81 -2.32
C CYS A 129 -17.30 -0.88 -2.32
N SER A 130 -17.13 0.43 -2.49
CA SER A 130 -18.23 1.39 -2.48
C SER A 130 -18.87 1.55 -3.87
N PRO A 131 -20.13 2.02 -3.95
CA PRO A 131 -20.72 2.39 -5.23
C PRO A 131 -19.91 3.46 -6.00
N LEU A 132 -19.12 4.27 -5.28
CA LEU A 132 -18.24 5.30 -5.88
C LEU A 132 -16.94 4.70 -6.47
N GLY A 133 -16.59 3.45 -6.14
CA GLY A 133 -15.34 2.83 -6.59
C GLY A 133 -15.16 2.87 -8.12
N ALA A 134 -16.21 2.48 -8.85
CA ALA A 134 -16.17 2.50 -10.31
C ALA A 134 -16.06 3.92 -10.93
N GLU A 135 -16.47 4.97 -10.21
CA GLU A 135 -16.27 6.37 -10.62
C GLU A 135 -14.84 6.82 -10.32
N LEU A 136 -14.32 6.44 -9.15
CA LEU A 136 -12.97 6.79 -8.71
C LEU A 136 -11.90 6.17 -9.59
N GLU A 137 -12.10 4.93 -10.07
CA GLU A 137 -11.21 4.29 -11.04
C GLU A 137 -11.10 5.03 -12.39
N LYS A 138 -12.09 5.84 -12.74
CA LYS A 138 -12.11 6.65 -13.96
C LYS A 138 -11.61 8.08 -13.73
N ASP A 139 -11.24 8.43 -12.52
CA ASP A 139 -10.76 9.76 -12.19
C ASP A 139 -9.42 10.04 -12.90
N PRO A 140 -9.34 11.09 -13.74
CA PRO A 140 -8.14 11.36 -14.52
C PRO A 140 -6.92 11.69 -13.65
N VAL A 141 -7.11 12.24 -12.44
CA VAL A 141 -6.02 12.53 -11.51
C VAL A 141 -5.45 11.22 -10.96
N ILE A 142 -6.32 10.29 -10.59
CA ILE A 142 -5.92 8.97 -10.06
C ILE A 142 -5.21 8.16 -11.15
N ILE A 143 -5.78 8.12 -12.37
CA ILE A 143 -5.17 7.44 -13.52
C ILE A 143 -3.78 8.02 -13.81
N ALA A 144 -3.66 9.34 -13.92
CA ALA A 144 -2.38 9.99 -14.20
C ALA A 144 -1.34 9.73 -13.09
N THR A 145 -1.79 9.69 -11.83
CA THR A 145 -0.90 9.44 -10.68
C THR A 145 -0.30 8.04 -10.72
N TRP A 146 -1.10 7.02 -11.06
CA TRP A 146 -0.63 5.64 -11.09
C TRP A 146 -0.09 5.17 -12.46
N ALA A 147 -0.22 5.96 -13.52
CA ALA A 147 0.28 5.62 -14.85
C ALA A 147 1.77 5.20 -14.90
N PRO A 148 2.70 5.79 -14.10
CA PRO A 148 4.06 5.28 -14.06
C PRO A 148 4.16 3.83 -13.54
N LEU A 149 3.38 3.48 -12.51
CA LEU A 149 3.33 2.12 -11.98
C LEU A 149 2.75 1.13 -13.00
N ASP A 150 1.67 1.52 -13.68
CA ASP A 150 1.07 0.70 -14.74
C ASP A 150 2.10 0.42 -15.84
N ARG A 151 2.88 1.43 -16.25
CA ARG A 151 3.93 1.30 -17.24
C ARG A 151 5.02 0.28 -16.83
N PHE A 152 5.40 0.23 -15.57
CA PHE A 152 6.35 -0.77 -15.07
C PHE A 152 5.86 -2.20 -15.37
N PHE A 153 4.59 -2.49 -15.09
CA PHE A 153 4.01 -3.80 -15.37
C PHE A 153 3.81 -4.06 -16.87
N GLU A 154 3.41 -3.05 -17.64
CA GLU A 154 3.28 -3.15 -19.10
C GLU A 154 4.62 -3.49 -19.75
N GLN A 155 5.68 -2.77 -19.40
CA GLN A 155 7.03 -3.03 -19.89
C GLN A 155 7.52 -4.45 -19.54
N GLY A 156 7.28 -4.91 -18.31
CA GLY A 156 7.66 -6.27 -17.91
C GLY A 156 6.92 -7.33 -18.70
N ARG A 157 5.66 -7.11 -19.06
CA ARG A 157 4.87 -7.98 -19.93
C ARG A 157 5.38 -7.92 -21.38
N GLU A 158 5.63 -6.73 -21.93
CA GLU A 158 6.15 -6.55 -23.28
C GLU A 158 7.53 -7.19 -23.48
N GLN A 159 8.37 -7.18 -22.44
CA GLN A 159 9.66 -7.86 -22.42
C GLN A 159 9.56 -9.37 -22.25
N GLY A 160 8.36 -9.93 -22.04
CA GLY A 160 8.14 -11.34 -21.77
C GLY A 160 8.61 -11.79 -20.38
N LEU A 161 8.99 -10.85 -19.51
CA LEU A 161 9.40 -11.14 -18.13
C LEU A 161 8.20 -11.54 -17.28
N PHE A 162 7.08 -10.83 -17.42
CA PHE A 162 5.84 -11.14 -16.71
C PHE A 162 4.89 -11.97 -17.56
N ILE A 163 4.08 -12.78 -16.89
CA ILE A 163 3.03 -13.57 -17.52
C ILE A 163 2.04 -12.62 -18.24
N ASP A 164 1.45 -13.11 -19.33
CA ASP A 164 0.53 -12.32 -20.16
C ASP A 164 -0.85 -12.20 -19.49
N LEU A 165 -0.94 -11.32 -18.53
CA LEU A 165 -2.17 -10.96 -17.85
C LEU A 165 -2.39 -9.43 -17.92
N PRO A 166 -3.63 -8.95 -17.75
CA PRO A 166 -3.89 -7.52 -17.59
C PRO A 166 -3.07 -6.92 -16.44
N VAL A 167 -2.59 -5.69 -16.61
CA VAL A 167 -1.75 -4.98 -15.60
C VAL A 167 -2.35 -5.06 -14.21
N ARG A 168 -3.66 -4.82 -14.08
CA ARG A 168 -4.35 -4.89 -12.79
C ARG A 168 -4.25 -6.28 -12.15
N ALA A 169 -4.31 -7.36 -12.94
CA ALA A 169 -4.15 -8.72 -12.42
C ALA A 169 -2.72 -8.96 -11.91
N LEU A 170 -1.70 -8.46 -12.62
CA LEU A 170 -0.31 -8.52 -12.16
C LEU A 170 -0.11 -7.78 -10.82
N GLN A 171 -0.69 -6.59 -10.69
CA GLN A 171 -0.66 -5.80 -9.45
C GLN A 171 -1.35 -6.53 -8.29
N VAL A 172 -2.54 -7.10 -8.53
CA VAL A 172 -3.28 -7.87 -7.51
C VAL A 172 -2.46 -9.06 -7.03
N LEU A 173 -1.86 -9.83 -7.94
CA LEU A 173 -1.07 -11.02 -7.59
C LEU A 173 0.23 -10.69 -6.85
N SER A 174 0.78 -9.50 -7.03
CA SER A 174 2.12 -9.17 -6.53
C SER A 174 2.16 -8.07 -5.46
N LEU A 175 1.24 -7.10 -5.49
CA LEU A 175 1.27 -5.94 -4.61
C LEU A 175 0.11 -5.85 -3.61
N ASP A 176 -1.10 -6.34 -3.94
CA ASP A 176 -2.25 -6.19 -3.03
C ASP A 176 -2.10 -7.01 -1.74
N CYS A 177 -1.29 -8.08 -1.76
CA CYS A 177 -0.93 -8.84 -0.56
C CYS A 177 -0.15 -8.01 0.48
N VAL A 178 0.57 -6.97 0.05
CA VAL A 178 1.47 -6.17 0.91
C VAL A 178 0.68 -5.45 2.00
N GLY A 179 -0.39 -4.74 1.61
CA GLY A 179 -1.25 -4.06 2.56
C GLY A 179 -1.93 -5.03 3.52
N THR A 180 -2.36 -6.20 3.00
CA THR A 180 -2.96 -7.25 3.82
C THR A 180 -1.97 -7.79 4.85
N LEU A 181 -0.71 -8.04 4.49
CA LEU A 181 0.33 -8.46 5.43
C LEU A 181 0.57 -7.42 6.53
N ALA A 182 0.65 -6.14 6.16
CA ALA A 182 0.80 -5.06 7.12
C ALA A 182 -0.38 -4.96 8.10
N LEU A 183 -1.62 -5.15 7.61
CA LEU A 183 -2.81 -5.17 8.46
C LEU A 183 -2.86 -6.39 9.39
N GLN A 184 -2.55 -7.59 8.87
CA GLN A 184 -2.58 -8.83 9.64
C GLN A 184 -1.55 -8.81 10.78
N ARG A 185 -0.40 -8.17 10.59
CA ARG A 185 0.57 -7.91 11.67
C ARG A 185 -0.08 -7.24 12.87
N GLN A 186 -0.96 -6.26 12.63
CA GLN A 186 -1.62 -5.51 13.70
C GLN A 186 -2.78 -6.30 14.34
N VAL A 187 -3.56 -7.02 13.53
CA VAL A 187 -4.74 -7.75 14.00
C VAL A 187 -4.36 -9.03 14.74
N HIS A 188 -3.37 -9.76 14.23
CA HIS A 188 -2.99 -11.07 14.77
C HIS A 188 -1.66 -11.05 15.51
N HIS A 189 -1.03 -9.87 15.65
CA HIS A 189 0.21 -9.66 16.40
C HIS A 189 1.36 -10.59 15.96
N PHE A 190 1.42 -10.96 14.67
CA PHE A 190 2.56 -11.69 14.14
C PHE A 190 3.57 -10.72 13.52
N GLU A 191 4.83 -11.04 13.64
CA GLU A 191 5.92 -10.30 13.00
C GLU A 191 6.69 -11.21 12.07
N LEU A 192 6.98 -10.71 10.89
CA LEU A 192 7.89 -11.38 9.97
C LEU A 192 9.33 -11.03 10.33
N THR A 193 10.20 -12.03 10.38
CA THR A 193 11.65 -11.79 10.40
C THR A 193 12.08 -11.15 9.08
N GLN A 194 13.27 -10.58 9.04
CA GLN A 194 13.81 -10.00 7.80
C GLN A 194 13.87 -11.04 6.67
N GLU A 195 14.26 -12.29 6.99
CA GLU A 195 14.29 -13.39 6.00
C GLU A 195 12.90 -13.73 5.47
N GLN A 196 11.90 -13.79 6.35
CA GLN A 196 10.51 -14.05 5.97
C GLN A 196 9.93 -12.91 5.11
N LEU A 197 10.30 -11.67 5.42
CA LEU A 197 9.90 -10.52 4.63
C LEU A 197 10.50 -10.60 3.21
N GLU A 198 11.79 -10.90 3.09
CA GLU A 198 12.45 -11.10 1.79
C GLU A 198 11.85 -12.29 1.03
N ALA A 199 11.49 -13.37 1.72
CA ALA A 199 10.80 -14.51 1.11
C ALA A 199 9.41 -14.12 0.57
N ALA A 200 8.66 -13.29 1.30
CA ALA A 200 7.37 -12.78 0.84
C ALA A 200 7.51 -11.89 -0.40
N ILE A 201 8.52 -11.01 -0.44
CA ILE A 201 8.83 -10.17 -1.61
C ILE A 201 9.15 -11.05 -2.83
N ARG A 202 10.01 -12.07 -2.66
CA ARG A 202 10.35 -13.00 -3.73
C ARG A 202 9.16 -13.80 -4.20
N ALA A 203 8.31 -14.27 -3.30
CA ALA A 203 7.08 -14.98 -3.64
C ALA A 203 6.14 -14.10 -4.47
N SER A 204 5.96 -12.83 -4.07
CA SER A 204 5.15 -11.86 -4.80
C SER A 204 5.70 -11.58 -6.21
N TRP A 205 7.02 -11.44 -6.35
CA TRP A 205 7.68 -11.29 -7.64
C TRP A 205 7.51 -12.52 -8.51
N ASN A 206 7.78 -13.71 -7.97
CA ASN A 206 7.70 -14.97 -8.70
C ASN A 206 6.27 -15.29 -9.17
N ALA A 207 5.25 -14.80 -8.46
CA ALA A 207 3.86 -15.00 -8.84
C ALA A 207 3.50 -14.39 -10.21
N ILE A 208 4.28 -13.43 -10.68
CA ILE A 208 4.03 -12.73 -11.95
C ILE A 208 5.08 -13.04 -13.03
N LEU A 209 6.14 -13.78 -12.71
CA LEU A 209 7.16 -14.16 -13.70
C LEU A 209 6.65 -15.22 -14.67
N THR A 210 7.09 -15.13 -15.92
CA THR A 210 6.89 -16.23 -16.88
C THR A 210 7.67 -17.49 -16.43
N PRO A 211 7.17 -18.70 -16.69
CA PRO A 211 7.81 -19.95 -16.23
C PRO A 211 9.29 -20.08 -16.59
N ASN A 212 9.70 -19.56 -17.74
CA ASN A 212 11.10 -19.62 -18.20
C ASN A 212 12.05 -18.76 -17.37
N PHE A 213 11.56 -17.70 -16.70
CA PHE A 213 12.35 -16.83 -15.84
C PHE A 213 12.37 -17.31 -14.38
N SER A 214 11.34 -18.03 -13.93
CA SER A 214 11.30 -18.60 -12.57
C SER A 214 12.33 -19.71 -12.35
N THR A 215 12.75 -20.42 -13.41
CA THR A 215 13.70 -21.55 -13.31
C THR A 215 15.16 -21.09 -13.31
N SER A 216 15.48 -19.89 -13.74
CA SER A 216 16.87 -19.38 -13.82
C SER A 216 17.39 -18.76 -12.52
N MET A 217 16.56 -18.61 -11.50
CA MET A 217 16.97 -18.20 -10.16
C MET A 217 17.09 -19.40 -9.23
N GLU A 218 18.12 -20.24 -9.43
CA GLU A 218 18.42 -21.30 -8.47
C GLU A 218 18.72 -20.72 -7.08
N PRO A 219 18.19 -21.35 -6.00
CA PRO A 219 18.55 -20.97 -4.65
C PRO A 219 20.03 -21.25 -4.43
N VAL A 220 20.75 -20.27 -3.89
CA VAL A 220 22.07 -20.51 -3.32
C VAL A 220 21.86 -21.46 -2.12
N HIS A 221 22.03 -22.75 -2.37
CA HIS A 221 22.06 -23.76 -1.31
C HIS A 221 23.36 -23.60 -0.52
N GLU A 222 23.30 -22.88 0.56
CA GLU A 222 24.25 -23.07 1.65
C GLU A 222 23.89 -24.40 2.33
N LYS A 223 24.79 -25.37 2.22
CA LYS A 223 24.68 -26.67 2.90
C LYS A 223 24.71 -26.42 4.40
N VAL A 224 23.58 -26.59 5.06
CA VAL A 224 23.53 -26.79 6.50
C VAL A 224 23.27 -28.26 6.74
N ASP A 225 24.28 -28.90 7.30
CA ASP A 225 24.26 -30.31 7.75
C ASP A 225 23.15 -30.54 8.77
N GLY A 226 22.51 -31.70 8.64
CA GLY A 226 21.30 -32.06 9.32
C GLY A 226 21.39 -32.12 10.84
N HIS A 227 20.33 -31.75 11.49
CA HIS A 227 19.87 -32.38 12.72
C HIS A 227 18.34 -32.52 12.69
N HIS A 228 17.92 -33.76 12.73
CA HIS A 228 16.57 -34.25 12.95
C HIS A 228 16.02 -33.73 14.29
N VAL A 229 14.87 -33.12 14.29
CA VAL A 229 13.91 -33.21 15.39
C VAL A 229 12.51 -33.33 14.80
N ALA A 230 11.83 -34.37 15.18
CA ALA A 230 10.49 -34.74 14.81
C ALA A 230 9.44 -33.99 15.65
N ASP A 231 8.30 -33.83 15.05
CA ASP A 231 6.95 -34.09 15.60
C ASP A 231 6.07 -32.94 16.06
N SER A 232 4.91 -32.99 15.48
CA SER A 232 3.55 -32.69 15.97
C SER A 232 3.13 -31.23 16.21
N ALA A 233 2.31 -30.70 15.31
CA ALA A 233 1.00 -30.13 15.67
C ALA A 233 0.13 -29.89 14.41
N ARG A 234 -1.10 -30.38 14.47
CA ARG A 234 -2.14 -30.25 13.43
C ARG A 234 -2.71 -28.84 13.38
N PRO A 235 -3.15 -28.36 12.21
CA PRO A 235 -3.81 -27.06 12.12
C PRO A 235 -5.25 -27.14 12.60
N VAL A 236 -5.66 -26.15 13.35
CA VAL A 236 -7.07 -25.82 13.62
C VAL A 236 -7.43 -24.60 12.77
N TRP A 237 -8.47 -24.76 11.99
CA TRP A 237 -9.10 -23.74 11.13
C TRP A 237 -9.68 -22.59 11.95
#